data_afc52d976254f502d4999645b36740fb
#
_entry.id   afc52d976254f502d4999645b36740fb
#
_cell.length_a   1.000
_cell.length_b   1.000
_cell.length_c   1.000
_cell.angle_alpha   90.00
_cell.angle_beta   90.00
_cell.angle_gamma   90.00
#
_symmetry.space_group_name_H-M   'P 1'
#
loop_
_entity.id
_entity.type
_entity.pdbx_description
1 polymer ?
#
loop_
_entity_poly.entity_id
_entity_poly.type
_entity_poly.pdbx_seq_one_letter_code
_entity_poly.pdbx_strand_id
1 'polypeptide(L)'
;MAKILDDLNLRNIEIEPEDQQKDDNREKDLSLDSLNLQANSQLNSEKNFFFNSLKTADSVSLLFMCYDLAKSEIRKAIDGIKNKDYEKKYEGITKALKVFDVLMATTEPNEVGKHLITSYLFITKKITEGNINLDVGILEKVIDYINELESAWKKIFQSKEKTNP
;
A
#
# COMPACT_ATOMS: atom_id res chain seq x y z
N MET A 1 -8.06 9.79 12.41
CA MET A 1 -8.42 8.69 11.48
C MET A 1 -8.92 9.19 10.14
N ALA A 2 -9.91 10.08 10.05
CA ALA A 2 -10.36 10.68 8.78
C ALA A 2 -9.23 11.38 8.00
N LYS A 3 -8.30 12.03 8.70
CA LYS A 3 -7.15 12.74 8.11
C LYS A 3 -6.16 11.83 7.36
N ILE A 4 -5.99 10.57 7.82
CA ILE A 4 -5.09 9.59 7.17
C ILE A 4 -5.60 9.22 5.76
N LEU A 5 -6.93 9.11 5.60
CA LEU A 5 -7.56 8.79 4.32
C LEU A 5 -7.47 9.96 3.32
N ASP A 6 -7.53 11.21 3.82
CA ASP A 6 -7.37 12.41 2.99
C ASP A 6 -5.93 12.55 2.48
N ASP A 7 -4.93 12.32 3.34
CA ASP A 7 -3.52 12.45 2.99
C ASP A 7 -3.04 11.38 2.01
N LEU A 8 -3.68 10.22 1.97
CA LEU A 8 -3.39 9.17 0.99
C LEU A 8 -4.03 9.43 -0.39
N ASN A 9 -4.77 10.55 -0.54
CA ASN A 9 -5.48 10.92 -1.77
C ASN A 9 -6.39 9.82 -2.32
N LEU A 10 -7.01 9.07 -1.40
CA LEU A 10 -7.90 7.96 -1.73
C LEU A 10 -9.35 8.41 -1.99
N ARG A 11 -9.63 9.73 -1.78
CA ARG A 11 -10.97 10.30 -1.98
C ARG A 11 -11.30 10.73 -3.40
N ASN A 12 -10.29 10.89 -4.28
CA ASN A 12 -10.48 11.41 -5.63
C ASN A 12 -10.47 10.30 -6.69
N ILE A 13 -11.14 9.20 -6.42
CA ILE A 13 -11.52 8.26 -7.47
C ILE A 13 -13.00 8.53 -7.75
N GLU A 14 -13.29 9.64 -8.43
CA GLU A 14 -14.57 9.84 -9.08
C GLU A 14 -14.64 8.91 -10.29
N ILE A 15 -15.60 8.01 -10.24
CA ILE A 15 -15.98 7.17 -11.38
C ILE A 15 -16.97 8.01 -12.18
N GLU A 16 -16.51 8.64 -13.26
CA GLU A 16 -17.43 9.21 -14.25
C GLU A 16 -18.16 8.08 -14.98
N PRO A 17 -19.49 8.17 -15.16
CA PRO A 17 -20.22 7.23 -16.01
C PRO A 17 -19.97 7.57 -17.47
N GLU A 18 -19.34 6.66 -18.22
CA GLU A 18 -19.21 6.79 -19.67
C GLU A 18 -20.56 6.71 -20.36
N ASP A 19 -20.84 7.74 -21.16
CA ASP A 19 -22.00 7.87 -22.04
C ASP A 19 -21.98 6.79 -23.13
N GLN A 20 -23.16 6.21 -23.35
CA GLN A 20 -23.42 5.23 -24.40
C GLN A 20 -23.41 5.88 -25.78
N GLN A 21 -22.51 5.48 -26.66
CA GLN A 21 -22.72 5.62 -28.11
C GLN A 21 -22.65 4.25 -28.80
N LYS A 22 -23.80 3.87 -29.35
CA LYS A 22 -23.98 2.72 -30.26
C LYS A 22 -23.11 2.91 -31.49
N ASP A 23 -22.35 1.89 -31.88
CA ASP A 23 -22.33 1.47 -33.28
C ASP A 23 -21.99 -0.01 -33.47
N ASP A 24 -22.65 -0.59 -34.44
CA ASP A 24 -22.86 -1.98 -34.79
C ASP A 24 -21.66 -2.51 -35.61
N ASN A 25 -20.90 -3.53 -35.08
CA ASN A 25 -20.30 -4.59 -35.93
C ASN A 25 -19.61 -5.71 -35.17
N ARG A 26 -20.30 -6.88 -35.04
CA ARG A 26 -19.87 -8.27 -35.22
C ARG A 26 -18.81 -8.92 -34.33
N GLU A 27 -19.31 -9.83 -33.54
CA GLU A 27 -18.90 -11.25 -33.45
C GLU A 27 -17.41 -11.60 -33.66
N LYS A 28 -16.52 -11.03 -32.85
CA LYS A 28 -15.23 -11.66 -32.49
C LYS A 28 -14.58 -11.10 -31.23
N ASP A 29 -15.24 -10.17 -30.54
CA ASP A 29 -14.64 -9.45 -29.38
C ASP A 29 -15.25 -9.81 -28.03
N LEU A 30 -16.19 -10.73 -27.97
CA LEU A 30 -16.95 -11.09 -26.77
C LEU A 30 -16.11 -11.80 -25.68
N SER A 31 -14.92 -12.29 -25.97
CA SER A 31 -14.08 -13.00 -25.01
C SER A 31 -13.11 -12.08 -24.26
N LEU A 32 -12.60 -11.04 -24.91
CA LEU A 32 -11.66 -10.09 -24.30
C LEU A 32 -12.39 -9.04 -23.44
N ASP A 33 -13.56 -8.56 -23.88
CA ASP A 33 -14.37 -7.61 -23.09
C ASP A 33 -14.97 -8.27 -21.84
N SER A 34 -15.42 -9.52 -21.93
CA SER A 34 -15.91 -10.24 -20.76
C SER A 34 -14.79 -10.54 -19.73
N LEU A 35 -13.57 -10.82 -20.16
CA LEU A 35 -12.41 -11.00 -19.30
C LEU A 35 -11.98 -9.68 -18.67
N ASN A 36 -12.03 -8.58 -19.41
CA ASN A 36 -11.74 -7.22 -18.89
C ASN A 36 -12.83 -6.75 -17.90
N LEU A 37 -14.11 -7.03 -18.16
CA LEU A 37 -15.20 -6.73 -17.22
C LEU A 37 -15.07 -7.54 -15.93
N GLN A 38 -14.73 -8.83 -16.02
CA GLN A 38 -14.51 -9.66 -14.84
C GLN A 38 -13.27 -9.22 -14.04
N ALA A 39 -12.16 -8.90 -14.71
CA ALA A 39 -10.97 -8.39 -14.05
C ALA A 39 -11.22 -7.03 -13.36
N ASN A 40 -11.94 -6.13 -14.01
CA ASN A 40 -12.32 -4.85 -13.43
C ASN A 40 -13.33 -4.99 -12.28
N SER A 41 -14.26 -5.92 -12.35
CA SER A 41 -15.22 -6.17 -11.26
C SER A 41 -14.53 -6.78 -10.04
N GLN A 42 -13.57 -7.69 -10.23
CA GLN A 42 -12.76 -8.24 -9.13
C GLN A 42 -11.89 -7.18 -8.49
N LEU A 43 -11.18 -6.37 -9.30
CA LEU A 43 -10.34 -5.27 -8.80
C LEU A 43 -11.14 -4.24 -8.01
N ASN A 44 -12.36 -3.91 -8.46
CA ASN A 44 -13.24 -3.00 -7.73
C ASN A 44 -13.81 -3.64 -6.45
N SER A 45 -14.08 -4.94 -6.46
CA SER A 45 -14.51 -5.68 -5.27
C SER A 45 -13.39 -5.71 -4.21
N GLU A 46 -12.15 -5.99 -4.60
CA GLU A 46 -11.00 -5.99 -3.70
C GLU A 46 -10.72 -4.59 -3.13
N LYS A 47 -10.79 -3.54 -3.96
CA LYS A 47 -10.68 -2.16 -3.50
C LYS A 47 -11.78 -1.81 -2.50
N ASN A 48 -13.04 -2.14 -2.79
CA ASN A 48 -14.15 -1.87 -1.88
C ASN A 48 -14.04 -2.64 -0.57
N PHE A 49 -13.60 -3.90 -0.61
CA PHE A 49 -13.33 -4.69 0.58
C PHE A 49 -12.22 -4.05 1.42
N PHE A 50 -11.12 -3.63 0.79
CA PHE A 50 -10.02 -2.94 1.46
C PHE A 50 -10.47 -1.64 2.13
N PHE A 51 -11.23 -0.78 1.42
CA PHE A 51 -11.78 0.45 1.99
C PHE A 51 -12.74 0.22 3.15
N ASN A 52 -13.59 -0.79 3.06
CA ASN A 52 -14.50 -1.14 4.15
C ASN A 52 -13.74 -1.66 5.38
N SER A 53 -12.69 -2.47 5.15
CA SER A 53 -11.81 -2.94 6.22
C SER A 53 -11.07 -1.79 6.90
N LEU A 54 -10.59 -0.78 6.15
CA LEU A 54 -9.97 0.42 6.72
C LEU A 54 -10.93 1.24 7.59
N LYS A 55 -12.22 1.32 7.22
CA LYS A 55 -13.24 2.06 8.00
C LYS A 55 -13.58 1.39 9.32
N THR A 56 -13.46 0.08 9.41
CA THR A 56 -13.85 -0.72 10.57
C THR A 56 -12.66 -1.23 11.38
N ALA A 57 -11.43 -1.09 10.87
CA ALA A 57 -10.22 -1.52 11.54
C ALA A 57 -9.94 -0.69 12.79
N ASP A 58 -9.52 -1.35 13.85
CA ASP A 58 -8.91 -0.69 14.99
C ASP A 58 -7.52 -0.12 14.62
N SER A 59 -6.91 0.65 15.51
CA SER A 59 -5.62 1.30 15.25
C SER A 59 -4.48 0.32 14.96
N VAL A 60 -4.55 -0.88 15.51
CA VAL A 60 -3.53 -1.94 15.33
C VAL A 60 -3.67 -2.58 13.98
N SER A 61 -4.89 -2.97 13.61
CA SER A 61 -5.19 -3.52 12.29
C SER A 61 -4.86 -2.53 11.18
N LEU A 62 -5.14 -1.24 11.40
CA LEU A 62 -4.79 -0.18 10.44
C LEU A 62 -3.28 -0.06 10.25
N LEU A 63 -2.48 -0.17 11.32
CA LEU A 63 -1.02 -0.17 11.23
C LEU A 63 -0.51 -1.32 10.37
N PHE A 64 -1.01 -2.54 10.57
CA PHE A 64 -0.59 -3.69 9.78
C PHE A 64 -1.03 -3.58 8.31
N MET A 65 -2.21 -3.03 8.04
CA MET A 65 -2.65 -2.72 6.67
C MET A 65 -1.72 -1.71 5.99
N CYS A 66 -1.21 -0.70 6.71
CA CYS A 66 -0.21 0.23 6.18
C CYS A 66 1.09 -0.48 5.83
N TYR A 67 1.59 -1.39 6.67
CA TYR A 67 2.78 -2.17 6.36
C TYR A 67 2.57 -3.09 5.15
N ASP A 68 1.42 -3.76 5.05
CA ASP A 68 1.11 -4.61 3.90
C ASP A 68 1.01 -3.82 2.61
N LEU A 69 0.39 -2.63 2.66
CA LEU A 69 0.35 -1.72 1.51
C LEU A 69 1.75 -1.28 1.10
N ALA A 70 2.60 -0.86 2.05
CA ALA A 70 3.96 -0.46 1.74
C ALA A 70 4.77 -1.61 1.10
N LYS A 71 4.68 -2.83 1.66
CA LYS A 71 5.33 -4.03 1.08
C LYS A 71 4.83 -4.33 -0.34
N SER A 72 3.53 -4.21 -0.56
CA SER A 72 2.91 -4.43 -1.89
C SER A 72 3.42 -3.41 -2.91
N GLU A 73 3.48 -2.13 -2.55
CA GLU A 73 3.95 -1.07 -3.45
C GLU A 73 5.46 -1.18 -3.72
N ILE A 74 6.27 -1.62 -2.74
CA ILE A 74 7.69 -1.92 -2.96
C ILE A 74 7.86 -3.10 -3.93
N ARG A 75 7.06 -4.17 -3.80
CA ARG A 75 7.08 -5.30 -4.77
C ARG A 75 6.70 -4.83 -6.17
N LYS A 76 5.71 -3.94 -6.28
CA LYS A 76 5.34 -3.32 -7.57
C LYS A 76 6.51 -2.55 -8.18
N ALA A 77 7.25 -1.81 -7.35
CA ALA A 77 8.44 -1.09 -7.80
C ALA A 77 9.57 -2.03 -8.24
N ILE A 78 9.82 -3.11 -7.50
CA ILE A 78 10.79 -4.16 -7.85
C ILE A 78 10.44 -4.77 -9.21
N ASP A 79 9.18 -5.10 -9.42
CA ASP A 79 8.69 -5.64 -10.70
C ASP A 79 8.89 -4.63 -11.84
N GLY A 80 8.60 -3.35 -11.58
CA GLY A 80 8.89 -2.26 -12.51
C GLY A 80 10.36 -2.18 -12.91
N ILE A 81 11.30 -2.32 -11.95
CA ILE A 81 12.74 -2.35 -12.22
C ILE A 81 13.10 -3.56 -13.09
N LYS A 82 12.64 -4.76 -12.71
CA LYS A 82 12.95 -6.02 -13.42
C LYS A 82 12.46 -6.00 -14.87
N ASN A 83 11.28 -5.39 -15.11
CA ASN A 83 10.68 -5.30 -16.45
C ASN A 83 11.02 -4.01 -17.20
N LYS A 84 11.86 -3.13 -16.65
CA LYS A 84 12.19 -1.80 -17.20
C LYS A 84 10.95 -0.91 -17.39
N ASP A 85 9.90 -1.13 -16.61
CA ASP A 85 8.69 -0.32 -16.53
C ASP A 85 8.91 0.75 -15.45
N TYR A 86 9.44 1.88 -15.87
CA TYR A 86 9.81 2.96 -14.95
C TYR A 86 8.61 3.73 -14.41
N GLU A 87 7.47 3.72 -15.10
CA GLU A 87 6.22 4.28 -14.60
C GLU A 87 5.69 3.46 -13.42
N LYS A 88 5.60 2.16 -13.59
CA LYS A 88 5.22 1.21 -12.53
C LYS A 88 6.16 1.30 -11.33
N LYS A 89 7.48 1.40 -11.58
CA LYS A 89 8.47 1.63 -10.53
C LYS A 89 8.18 2.92 -9.77
N TYR A 90 8.01 4.03 -10.48
CA TYR A 90 7.77 5.35 -9.90
C TYR A 90 6.51 5.36 -9.03
N GLU A 91 5.40 4.82 -9.52
CA GLU A 91 4.18 4.71 -8.75
C GLU A 91 4.37 3.92 -7.45
N GLY A 92 5.00 2.74 -7.52
CA GLY A 92 5.25 1.90 -6.36
C GLY A 92 6.10 2.60 -5.31
N ILE A 93 7.22 3.22 -5.71
CA ILE A 93 8.09 3.98 -4.80
C ILE A 93 7.35 5.15 -4.16
N THR A 94 6.64 5.95 -4.96
CA THR A 94 5.93 7.13 -4.47
C THR A 94 4.86 6.76 -3.45
N LYS A 95 4.09 5.71 -3.71
CA LYS A 95 3.06 5.24 -2.79
C LYS A 95 3.65 4.64 -1.52
N ALA A 96 4.73 3.85 -1.63
CA ALA A 96 5.40 3.30 -0.46
C ALA A 96 5.95 4.41 0.47
N LEU A 97 6.62 5.43 -0.09
CA LEU A 97 7.11 6.57 0.69
C LEU A 97 5.96 7.32 1.36
N LYS A 98 4.86 7.56 0.65
CA LYS A 98 3.68 8.24 1.20
C LYS A 98 3.07 7.49 2.40
N VAL A 99 3.07 6.16 2.40
CA VAL A 99 2.63 5.38 3.55
C VAL A 99 3.48 5.69 4.78
N PHE A 100 4.80 5.74 4.64
CA PHE A 100 5.69 6.06 5.76
C PHE A 100 5.59 7.51 6.22
N ASP A 101 5.36 8.46 5.31
CA ASP A 101 5.10 9.87 5.68
C ASP A 101 3.86 9.96 6.57
N VAL A 102 2.77 9.26 6.22
CA VAL A 102 1.54 9.21 7.03
C VAL A 102 1.80 8.54 8.39
N LEU A 103 2.52 7.42 8.41
CA LEU A 103 2.87 6.73 9.66
C LEU A 103 3.70 7.64 10.58
N MET A 104 4.69 8.34 10.06
CA MET A 104 5.48 9.30 10.83
C MET A 104 4.64 10.46 11.36
N ALA A 105 3.76 11.03 10.53
CA ALA A 105 2.89 12.14 10.91
C ALA A 105 1.86 11.77 11.98
N THR A 106 1.48 10.50 12.07
CA THR A 106 0.48 10.00 13.03
C THR A 106 1.08 9.35 14.28
N THR A 107 2.40 9.21 14.32
CA THR A 107 3.11 8.64 15.48
C THR A 107 3.18 9.66 16.61
N GLU A 108 2.79 9.24 17.83
CA GLU A 108 2.87 10.08 19.03
C GLU A 108 4.33 10.38 19.39
N PRO A 109 4.64 11.62 19.82
CA PRO A 109 6.02 12.04 20.13
C PRO A 109 6.49 11.59 21.53
N ASN A 110 6.25 10.33 21.89
CA ASN A 110 6.79 9.71 23.11
C ASN A 110 8.08 8.92 22.81
N GLU A 111 8.70 8.31 23.82
CA GLU A 111 9.96 7.57 23.65
C GLU A 111 9.85 6.42 22.63
N VAL A 112 8.77 5.66 22.69
CA VAL A 112 8.50 4.58 21.71
C VAL A 112 8.30 5.16 20.32
N GLY A 113 7.55 6.26 20.21
CA GLY A 113 7.31 6.95 18.94
C GLY A 113 8.59 7.51 18.32
N LYS A 114 9.53 8.03 19.10
CA LYS A 114 10.83 8.48 18.59
C LYS A 114 11.62 7.33 17.95
N HIS A 115 11.66 6.17 18.59
CA HIS A 115 12.32 4.99 18.02
C HIS A 115 11.63 4.51 16.75
N LEU A 116 10.30 4.57 16.73
CA LEU A 116 9.50 4.20 15.57
C LEU A 116 9.74 5.13 14.39
N ILE A 117 9.72 6.45 14.62
CA ILE A 117 10.06 7.46 13.61
C ILE A 117 11.47 7.24 13.05
N THR A 118 12.44 6.93 13.92
CA THR A 118 13.82 6.61 13.48
C THR A 118 13.83 5.39 12.56
N SER A 119 13.07 4.35 12.87
CA SER A 119 12.93 3.17 12.02
C SER A 119 12.28 3.49 10.68
N TYR A 120 11.25 4.32 10.67
CA TYR A 120 10.60 4.76 9.43
C TYR A 120 11.50 5.62 8.55
N LEU A 121 12.27 6.53 9.16
CA LEU A 121 13.29 7.32 8.45
C LEU A 121 14.38 6.43 7.83
N PHE A 122 14.80 5.39 8.53
CA PHE A 122 15.74 4.41 7.98
C PHE A 122 15.15 3.69 6.77
N ILE A 123 13.90 3.22 6.87
CA ILE A 123 13.18 2.54 5.79
C ILE A 123 13.04 3.46 4.57
N THR A 124 12.57 4.70 4.76
CA THR A 124 12.38 5.65 3.65
C THR A 124 13.70 6.01 2.97
N LYS A 125 14.78 6.15 3.74
CA LYS A 125 16.13 6.32 3.20
C LYS A 125 16.54 5.13 2.32
N LYS A 126 16.27 3.90 2.76
CA LYS A 126 16.61 2.69 2.01
C LYS A 126 15.74 2.50 0.76
N ILE A 127 14.46 2.84 0.81
CA ILE A 127 13.59 2.87 -0.38
C ILE A 127 14.18 3.85 -1.41
N THR A 128 14.55 5.05 -0.97
CA THR A 128 15.14 6.09 -1.85
C THR A 128 16.47 5.62 -2.46
N GLU A 129 17.34 5.00 -1.67
CA GLU A 129 18.61 4.44 -2.12
C GLU A 129 18.39 3.34 -3.19
N GLY A 130 17.50 2.39 -2.92
CA GLY A 130 17.15 1.33 -3.89
C GLY A 130 16.51 1.86 -5.16
N ASN A 131 15.69 2.91 -5.05
CA ASN A 131 15.09 3.58 -6.21
C ASN A 131 16.12 4.28 -7.10
N ILE A 132 17.06 5.03 -6.52
CA ILE A 132 18.09 5.77 -7.26
C ILE A 132 19.06 4.82 -7.96
N ASN A 133 19.47 3.78 -7.25
CA ASN A 133 20.45 2.80 -7.75
C ASN A 133 19.81 1.69 -8.60
N LEU A 134 18.47 1.66 -8.74
CA LEU A 134 17.73 0.56 -9.36
C LEU A 134 18.08 -0.80 -8.73
N ASP A 135 18.37 -0.79 -7.43
CA ASP A 135 18.85 -1.95 -6.67
C ASP A 135 17.68 -2.71 -6.03
N VAL A 136 17.31 -3.79 -6.70
CA VAL A 136 16.27 -4.71 -6.23
C VAL A 136 16.61 -5.33 -4.88
N GLY A 137 17.89 -5.64 -4.65
CA GLY A 137 18.34 -6.28 -3.40
C GLY A 137 18.17 -5.36 -2.18
N ILE A 138 18.37 -4.05 -2.36
CA ILE A 138 18.07 -3.06 -1.30
C ILE A 138 16.57 -3.03 -1.03
N LEU A 139 15.73 -3.01 -2.07
CA LEU A 139 14.28 -2.97 -1.91
C LEU A 139 13.72 -4.25 -1.28
N GLU A 140 14.27 -5.42 -1.61
CA GLU A 140 13.92 -6.69 -0.96
C GLU A 140 14.26 -6.67 0.54
N LYS A 141 15.44 -6.16 0.92
CA LYS A 141 15.81 -5.98 2.33
C LYS A 141 14.90 -5.01 3.07
N VAL A 142 14.37 -3.98 2.38
CA VAL A 142 13.38 -3.09 2.99
C VAL A 142 12.11 -3.85 3.38
N ILE A 143 11.65 -4.76 2.53
CA ILE A 143 10.50 -5.62 2.85
C ILE A 143 10.80 -6.46 4.10
N ASP A 144 12.01 -7.00 4.23
CA ASP A 144 12.43 -7.77 5.41
C ASP A 144 12.42 -6.90 6.67
N TYR A 145 12.93 -5.67 6.63
CA TYR A 145 12.84 -4.74 7.76
C TYR A 145 11.40 -4.43 8.17
N ILE A 146 10.50 -4.26 7.20
CA ILE A 146 9.07 -4.05 7.50
C ILE A 146 8.48 -5.29 8.17
N ASN A 147 8.82 -6.50 7.73
CA ASN A 147 8.38 -7.75 8.33
C ASN A 147 8.90 -7.92 9.77
N GLU A 148 10.15 -7.55 10.04
CA GLU A 148 10.73 -7.55 11.39
C GLU A 148 9.97 -6.59 12.31
N LEU A 149 9.70 -5.37 11.83
CA LEU A 149 8.94 -4.36 12.56
C LEU A 149 7.51 -4.83 12.86
N GLU A 150 6.83 -5.42 11.88
CA GLU A 150 5.51 -6.02 12.04
C GLU A 150 5.52 -7.15 13.08
N SER A 151 6.54 -8.02 13.04
CA SER A 151 6.70 -9.11 13.98
C SER A 151 6.93 -8.62 15.41
N ALA A 152 7.69 -7.54 15.58
CA ALA A 152 7.91 -6.91 16.87
C ALA A 152 6.59 -6.36 17.45
N TRP A 153 5.79 -5.70 16.64
CA TRP A 153 4.47 -5.19 17.05
C TRP A 153 3.51 -6.33 17.44
N LYS A 154 3.43 -7.40 16.65
CA LYS A 154 2.60 -8.57 16.97
C LYS A 154 2.94 -9.14 18.35
N LYS A 155 4.23 -9.24 18.70
CA LYS A 155 4.66 -9.69 20.03
C LYS A 155 4.21 -8.76 21.15
N ILE A 156 4.31 -7.44 20.95
CA ILE A 156 3.89 -6.43 21.92
C ILE A 156 2.38 -6.51 22.18
N PHE A 157 1.57 -6.61 21.13
CA PHE A 157 0.13 -6.68 21.27
C PHE A 157 -0.33 -7.98 21.91
N GLN A 158 0.23 -9.13 21.53
CA GLN A 158 -0.09 -10.43 22.15
C GLN A 158 0.29 -10.50 23.64
N SER A 159 1.35 -9.79 24.05
CA SER A 159 1.73 -9.73 25.47
C SER A 159 0.74 -8.90 26.29
N LYS A 160 0.14 -7.86 25.71
CA LYS A 160 -0.87 -7.03 26.39
C LYS A 160 -2.21 -7.75 26.59
N GLU A 161 -2.63 -8.58 25.63
CA GLU A 161 -3.85 -9.39 25.77
C GLU A 161 -3.78 -10.41 26.89
N LYS A 162 -2.58 -10.94 27.18
CA LYS A 162 -2.38 -11.92 28.27
C LYS A 162 -2.30 -11.30 29.67
N THR A 163 -2.19 -9.97 29.77
CA THR A 163 -1.98 -9.27 31.05
C THR A 163 -3.26 -8.56 31.54
N ASN A 164 -4.35 -8.64 30.81
CA ASN A 164 -5.64 -8.09 31.21
C ASN A 164 -6.57 -9.23 31.62
N PRO A 165 -6.80 -9.45 32.94
CA PRO A 165 -7.70 -10.50 33.43
C PRO A 165 -9.18 -10.14 33.21
#